data_8140a6534fbc8433b3fd5975477c437e
#
_entry.id   8140a6534fbc8433b3fd5975477c437e
#
_cell.length_a   1.000
_cell.length_b   1.000
_cell.length_c   1.000
_cell.angle_alpha   90.00
_cell.angle_beta   90.00
_cell.angle_gamma   90.00
#
_symmetry.space_group_name_H-M   'P 1'
#
loop_
_entity.id
_entity.type
_entity.pdbx_description
1 polymer ?
#
loop_
_entity_poly.entity_id
_entity_poly.type
_entity_poly.pdbx_seq_one_letter_code
_entity_poly.pdbx_strand_id
1 'polypeptide(L)'
;MAFDSRRGVVVMYGGSAGDSVTWEFDGIAWRPRAFAAGPGPRTGAVMGYDSTRGVTVLFGGARSGSPLQDTWEWNGVLWIRVTTPTAPPPRQRAAMAFDAGRGRIVLVGGEAASGKLGDTWEYYAGAWHQVVAASGPPARSAHTLAYDRTRSRVLLFGGAGTAGDLGDTWTYDGAAWSQVAAAHAPAARQGASMAFEGGRGKTILFGGQSGSTKRDDIWAFDGSDWVELYPGEPPVARSGAALAYDGRRGAVMLFGGAGTAGPLADTWMFR
;
A
#
# COMPACT_ATOMS: atom_id res chain seq x y z
N MET A 1 3.93 1.73 4.80
CA MET A 1 5.34 1.30 4.76
C MET A 1 5.81 1.30 3.33
N ALA A 2 7.06 1.72 3.06
CA ALA A 2 7.63 1.75 1.71
C ALA A 2 9.13 1.40 1.78
N PHE A 3 9.64 0.65 0.79
CA PHE A 3 11.06 0.31 0.71
C PHE A 3 11.82 1.37 -0.05
N ASP A 4 12.69 2.10 0.65
CA ASP A 4 13.66 3.02 0.05
C ASP A 4 14.83 2.22 -0.51
N SER A 5 14.77 1.92 -1.81
CA SER A 5 15.77 1.11 -2.48
C SER A 5 17.14 1.80 -2.59
N ARG A 6 17.19 3.13 -2.52
CA ARG A 6 18.44 3.91 -2.57
C ARG A 6 19.23 3.75 -1.27
N ARG A 7 18.56 3.84 -0.12
CA ARG A 7 19.21 3.69 1.19
C ARG A 7 19.20 2.24 1.70
N GLY A 8 18.33 1.37 1.13
CA GLY A 8 18.17 -0.03 1.53
C GLY A 8 17.48 -0.18 2.90
N VAL A 9 16.53 0.69 3.17
CA VAL A 9 15.75 0.66 4.42
C VAL A 9 14.26 0.64 4.11
N VAL A 10 13.48 0.07 5.00
CA VAL A 10 12.02 0.21 4.95
C VAL A 10 11.60 1.37 5.81
N VAL A 11 10.82 2.29 5.25
CA VAL A 11 10.30 3.48 5.94
C VAL A 11 8.85 3.22 6.35
N MET A 12 8.53 3.50 7.61
CA MET A 12 7.18 3.43 8.16
C MET A 12 6.84 4.73 8.88
N TYR A 13 5.59 5.17 8.80
CA TYR A 13 5.09 6.34 9.48
C TYR A 13 3.67 6.14 10.01
N GLY A 14 3.42 6.57 11.24
CA GLY A 14 2.10 6.51 11.85
C GLY A 14 1.60 5.08 12.06
N GLY A 15 0.28 4.91 11.95
CA GLY A 15 -0.40 3.61 12.10
C GLY A 15 -1.25 3.53 13.35
N SER A 16 -0.97 4.32 14.38
CA SER A 16 -1.83 4.49 15.55
C SER A 16 -2.25 5.96 15.73
N ALA A 17 -3.30 6.20 16.49
CA ALA A 17 -3.91 7.54 16.64
C ALA A 17 -2.96 8.59 17.28
N GLY A 18 -1.98 8.17 18.05
CA GLY A 18 -1.00 9.06 18.69
C GLY A 18 0.39 9.03 18.08
N ASP A 19 0.64 8.14 17.13
CA ASP A 19 1.98 7.93 16.59
C ASP A 19 2.28 8.93 15.45
N SER A 20 3.39 9.66 15.61
CA SER A 20 3.95 10.57 14.61
C SER A 20 5.45 10.29 14.36
N VAL A 21 5.92 9.13 14.74
CA VAL A 21 7.32 8.74 14.57
C VAL A 21 7.55 8.17 13.18
N THR A 22 8.64 8.55 12.56
CA THR A 22 9.17 7.84 11.39
C THR A 22 10.08 6.73 11.88
N TRP A 23 9.80 5.53 11.44
CA TRP A 23 10.63 4.37 11.72
C TRP A 23 11.33 3.89 10.46
N GLU A 24 12.58 3.50 10.60
CA GLU A 24 13.34 2.90 9.51
C GLU A 24 13.90 1.54 9.96
N PHE A 25 13.69 0.52 9.13
CA PHE A 25 14.23 -0.82 9.32
C PHE A 25 15.40 -1.05 8.36
N ASP A 26 16.57 -1.34 8.92
CA ASP A 26 17.80 -1.56 8.16
C ASP A 26 18.05 -3.03 7.77
N GLY A 27 17.06 -3.91 8.06
CA GLY A 27 17.13 -5.36 7.88
C GLY A 27 17.55 -6.11 9.14
N ILE A 28 17.89 -5.39 10.22
CA ILE A 28 18.27 -5.94 11.51
C ILE A 28 17.37 -5.38 12.61
N ALA A 29 17.18 -4.06 12.63
CA ALA A 29 16.43 -3.40 13.67
C ALA A 29 15.63 -2.21 13.16
N TRP A 30 14.50 -1.93 13.82
CA TRP A 30 13.74 -0.71 13.67
C TRP A 30 14.40 0.43 14.46
N ARG A 31 14.60 1.56 13.80
CA ARG A 31 15.20 2.76 14.40
C ARG A 31 14.26 3.96 14.21
N PRO A 32 13.93 4.68 15.30
CA PRO A 32 13.18 5.92 15.16
C PRO A 32 14.05 7.01 14.54
N ARG A 33 13.43 7.86 13.72
CA ARG A 33 14.04 9.06 13.15
C ARG A 33 13.45 10.29 13.78
N ALA A 34 14.31 11.12 14.37
CA ALA A 34 13.92 12.42 14.88
C ALA A 34 13.88 13.44 13.75
N PHE A 35 12.90 14.32 13.75
CA PHE A 35 12.76 15.43 12.82
C PHE A 35 12.03 16.60 13.49
N ALA A 36 12.29 17.83 13.05
CA ALA A 36 11.75 19.03 13.69
C ALA A 36 10.26 19.24 13.42
N ALA A 37 9.77 18.83 12.23
CA ALA A 37 8.37 18.95 11.82
C ALA A 37 8.01 17.82 10.86
N GLY A 38 6.77 17.35 10.89
CA GLY A 38 6.31 16.25 10.04
C GLY A 38 4.79 16.18 9.89
N PRO A 39 4.30 15.10 9.28
CA PRO A 39 2.88 14.95 8.96
C PRO A 39 1.94 14.97 10.17
N GLY A 40 2.46 14.73 11.39
CA GLY A 40 1.67 14.58 12.61
C GLY A 40 0.93 13.24 12.69
N PRO A 41 0.35 12.91 13.89
CA PRO A 41 -0.24 11.59 14.12
C PRO A 41 -1.43 11.36 13.19
N ARG A 42 -1.47 10.15 12.60
CA ARG A 42 -2.51 9.75 11.65
C ARG A 42 -2.62 8.24 11.47
N THR A 43 -3.80 7.78 11.13
CA THR A 43 -4.07 6.39 10.76
C THR A 43 -4.53 6.31 9.30
N GLY A 44 -4.37 5.14 8.66
CA GLY A 44 -4.88 4.92 7.31
C GLY A 44 -4.27 5.81 6.21
N ALA A 45 -3.12 6.44 6.49
CA ALA A 45 -2.32 7.09 5.45
C ALA A 45 -1.67 6.06 4.54
N VAL A 46 -1.33 6.46 3.32
CA VAL A 46 -0.61 5.62 2.38
C VAL A 46 0.75 6.18 2.05
N MET A 47 1.69 5.28 1.72
CA MET A 47 3.06 5.64 1.41
C MET A 47 3.54 4.87 0.17
N GLY A 48 4.33 5.56 -0.67
CA GLY A 48 5.02 4.97 -1.81
C GLY A 48 6.41 5.57 -1.97
N TYR A 49 7.40 4.75 -2.31
CA TYR A 49 8.75 5.23 -2.56
C TYR A 49 8.96 5.53 -4.04
N ASP A 50 9.20 6.79 -4.36
CA ASP A 50 9.59 7.25 -5.68
C ASP A 50 11.10 7.08 -5.85
N SER A 51 11.48 5.98 -6.49
CA SER A 51 12.91 5.66 -6.69
C SER A 51 13.59 6.58 -7.70
N THR A 52 12.84 7.28 -8.54
CA THR A 52 13.38 8.26 -9.50
C THR A 52 13.90 9.49 -8.77
N ARG A 53 13.13 10.01 -7.82
CA ARG A 53 13.51 11.20 -7.03
C ARG A 53 14.20 10.84 -5.71
N GLY A 54 14.12 9.59 -5.26
CA GLY A 54 14.70 9.13 -4.00
C GLY A 54 13.96 9.63 -2.76
N VAL A 55 12.64 9.76 -2.83
CA VAL A 55 11.79 10.24 -1.74
C VAL A 55 10.65 9.27 -1.45
N THR A 56 10.27 9.16 -0.19
CA THR A 56 9.03 8.47 0.19
C THR A 56 7.89 9.48 0.28
N VAL A 57 6.87 9.29 -0.54
CA VAL A 57 5.66 10.12 -0.55
C VAL A 57 4.63 9.54 0.41
N LEU A 58 4.05 10.38 1.25
CA LEU A 58 2.92 10.05 2.12
C LEU A 58 1.74 10.93 1.73
N PHE A 59 0.54 10.34 1.67
CA PHE A 59 -0.69 11.06 1.39
C PHE A 59 -1.80 10.70 2.37
N GLY A 60 -2.53 11.71 2.83
CA GLY A 60 -3.81 11.59 3.51
C GLY A 60 -3.75 10.84 4.85
N GLY A 61 -4.67 9.92 5.03
CA GLY A 61 -4.97 9.27 6.30
C GLY A 61 -6.06 10.02 7.06
N ALA A 62 -6.22 9.72 8.35
CA ALA A 62 -7.18 10.41 9.20
C ALA A 62 -6.55 10.80 10.54
N ARG A 63 -6.98 11.96 11.06
CA ARG A 63 -6.69 12.42 12.42
C ARG A 63 -8.01 12.62 13.17
N SER A 64 -8.14 11.95 14.31
CA SER A 64 -9.38 11.99 15.10
C SER A 64 -10.64 11.70 14.24
N GLY A 65 -10.54 10.73 13.33
CA GLY A 65 -11.63 10.33 12.43
C GLY A 65 -11.82 11.21 11.18
N SER A 66 -11.19 12.38 11.10
CA SER A 66 -11.31 13.29 9.95
C SER A 66 -10.27 12.96 8.87
N PRO A 67 -10.68 12.67 7.63
CA PRO A 67 -9.76 12.42 6.53
C PRO A 67 -8.89 13.63 6.21
N LEU A 68 -7.65 13.37 5.83
CA LEU A 68 -6.63 14.37 5.50
C LEU A 68 -6.35 14.38 3.98
N GLN A 69 -5.81 15.51 3.48
CA GLN A 69 -5.53 15.75 2.07
C GLN A 69 -4.07 16.11 1.80
N ASP A 70 -3.27 16.21 2.86
CA ASP A 70 -1.90 16.70 2.74
C ASP A 70 -0.98 15.66 2.11
N THR A 71 0.00 16.17 1.36
CA THR A 71 1.07 15.40 0.75
C THR A 71 2.38 15.76 1.45
N TRP A 72 3.17 14.76 1.79
CA TRP A 72 4.47 14.91 2.42
C TRP A 72 5.51 14.05 1.73
N GLU A 73 6.75 14.53 1.66
CA GLU A 73 7.89 13.79 1.13
C GLU A 73 8.97 13.63 2.19
N TRP A 74 9.38 12.38 2.41
CA TRP A 74 10.52 12.03 3.26
C TRP A 74 11.76 11.79 2.41
N ASN A 75 12.81 12.56 2.63
CA ASN A 75 14.06 12.46 1.87
C ASN A 75 15.17 11.67 2.61
N GLY A 76 14.83 11.04 3.74
CA GLY A 76 15.77 10.32 4.61
C GLY A 76 16.29 11.16 5.77
N VAL A 77 16.00 12.46 5.79
CA VAL A 77 16.44 13.40 6.83
C VAL A 77 15.28 14.15 7.44
N LEU A 78 14.37 14.66 6.61
CA LEU A 78 13.24 15.48 7.07
C LEU A 78 12.01 15.26 6.18
N TRP A 79 10.84 15.57 6.74
CA TRP A 79 9.58 15.65 6.03
C TRP A 79 9.38 17.04 5.43
N ILE A 80 9.03 17.07 4.16
CA ILE A 80 8.70 18.30 3.42
C ILE A 80 7.22 18.23 3.05
N ARG A 81 6.43 19.21 3.49
CA ARG A 81 5.05 19.33 3.03
C ARG A 81 5.03 19.84 1.60
N VAL A 82 4.32 19.13 0.73
CA VAL A 82 4.16 19.53 -0.67
C VAL A 82 2.80 20.19 -0.85
N THR A 83 2.80 21.39 -1.43
CA THR A 83 1.58 22.10 -1.83
C THR A 83 1.45 22.00 -3.34
N THR A 84 0.34 21.45 -3.80
CA THR A 84 0.06 21.28 -5.23
C THR A 84 -1.18 22.08 -5.62
N PRO A 85 -1.29 22.61 -6.86
CA PRO A 85 -2.47 23.33 -7.34
C PRO A 85 -3.74 22.49 -7.29
N THR A 86 -3.59 21.18 -7.57
CA THR A 86 -4.64 20.18 -7.48
C THR A 86 -4.16 19.05 -6.57
N ALA A 87 -5.07 18.44 -5.82
CA ALA A 87 -4.77 17.28 -4.99
C ALA A 87 -5.99 16.35 -4.91
N PRO A 88 -5.79 15.04 -4.68
CA PRO A 88 -6.91 14.15 -4.40
C PRO A 88 -7.72 14.67 -3.21
N PRO A 89 -9.05 14.50 -3.20
CA PRO A 89 -9.88 14.86 -2.03
C PRO A 89 -9.38 14.18 -0.74
N PRO A 90 -9.68 14.76 0.44
CA PRO A 90 -9.31 14.18 1.72
C PRO A 90 -9.77 12.74 1.84
N ARG A 91 -8.86 11.82 2.18
CA ARG A 91 -9.14 10.39 2.24
C ARG A 91 -8.23 9.63 3.18
N GLN A 92 -8.73 8.51 3.65
CA GLN A 92 -7.99 7.47 4.38
C GLN A 92 -8.14 6.12 3.67
N ARG A 93 -7.29 5.14 4.03
CA ARG A 93 -7.38 3.75 3.54
C ARG A 93 -7.43 3.64 2.00
N ALA A 94 -6.83 4.59 1.30
CA ALA A 94 -6.50 4.45 -0.10
C ALA A 94 -5.36 3.44 -0.28
N ALA A 95 -4.99 3.13 -1.50
CA ALA A 95 -3.77 2.38 -1.78
C ALA A 95 -2.86 3.17 -2.74
N MET A 96 -1.55 2.91 -2.65
CA MET A 96 -0.54 3.62 -3.43
C MET A 96 0.55 2.66 -3.87
N ALA A 97 0.99 2.79 -5.13
CA ALA A 97 2.12 2.07 -5.67
C ALA A 97 2.96 2.99 -6.56
N PHE A 98 4.27 2.78 -6.61
CA PHE A 98 5.16 3.49 -7.51
C PHE A 98 5.35 2.70 -8.81
N ASP A 99 4.85 3.24 -9.91
CA ASP A 99 5.08 2.76 -11.26
C ASP A 99 6.48 3.20 -11.70
N ALA A 100 7.45 2.33 -11.52
CA ALA A 100 8.85 2.62 -11.84
C ALA A 100 9.10 2.75 -13.34
N GLY A 101 8.28 2.14 -14.18
CA GLY A 101 8.39 2.24 -15.63
C GLY A 101 8.07 3.65 -16.16
N ARG A 102 7.11 4.33 -15.52
CA ARG A 102 6.69 5.68 -15.90
C ARG A 102 7.19 6.77 -14.94
N GLY A 103 7.82 6.40 -13.80
CA GLY A 103 8.28 7.33 -12.77
C GLY A 103 7.13 8.05 -12.06
N ARG A 104 6.03 7.35 -11.78
CA ARG A 104 4.82 7.95 -11.18
C ARG A 104 4.32 7.14 -10.00
N ILE A 105 3.86 7.84 -8.97
CA ILE A 105 3.07 7.19 -7.92
C ILE A 105 1.61 7.16 -8.36
N VAL A 106 0.99 6.00 -8.30
CA VAL A 106 -0.43 5.79 -8.55
C VAL A 106 -1.17 5.64 -7.23
N LEU A 107 -2.17 6.47 -6.99
CA LEU A 107 -3.07 6.43 -5.83
C LEU A 107 -4.47 6.09 -6.31
N VAL A 108 -5.14 5.16 -5.63
CA VAL A 108 -6.48 4.71 -6.00
C VAL A 108 -7.41 4.72 -4.79
N GLY A 109 -8.64 5.17 -5.00
CA GLY A 109 -9.75 5.00 -4.07
C GLY A 109 -9.50 5.56 -2.67
N GLY A 110 -9.96 4.83 -1.67
CA GLY A 110 -9.97 5.25 -0.27
C GLY A 110 -11.35 5.67 0.20
N GLU A 111 -11.41 6.25 1.37
CA GLU A 111 -12.64 6.67 2.03
C GLU A 111 -12.56 8.15 2.44
N ALA A 112 -13.45 8.94 1.89
CA ALA A 112 -13.69 10.34 2.28
C ALA A 112 -14.84 10.43 3.27
N ALA A 113 -15.10 11.62 3.81
CA ALA A 113 -16.27 11.84 4.65
C ALA A 113 -17.59 11.57 3.91
N SER A 114 -17.61 11.72 2.58
CA SER A 114 -18.78 11.45 1.72
C SER A 114 -18.95 9.98 1.34
N GLY A 115 -18.01 9.11 1.68
CA GLY A 115 -18.03 7.70 1.34
C GLY A 115 -16.79 7.23 0.57
N LYS A 116 -16.89 6.04 -0.01
CA LYS A 116 -15.79 5.40 -0.74
C LYS A 116 -15.57 6.06 -2.09
N LEU A 117 -14.32 6.12 -2.50
CA LEU A 117 -13.86 6.74 -3.73
C LEU A 117 -13.41 5.66 -4.74
N GLY A 118 -13.58 5.94 -6.05
CA GLY A 118 -13.16 5.06 -7.14
C GLY A 118 -12.22 5.77 -8.14
N ASP A 119 -11.73 6.94 -7.76
CA ASP A 119 -10.83 7.74 -8.60
C ASP A 119 -9.40 7.22 -8.58
N THR A 120 -8.68 7.51 -9.66
CA THR A 120 -7.25 7.24 -9.81
C THR A 120 -6.51 8.55 -9.97
N TRP A 121 -5.39 8.68 -9.28
CA TRP A 121 -4.51 9.84 -9.33
C TRP A 121 -3.08 9.41 -9.55
N GLU A 122 -2.34 10.23 -10.29
CA GLU A 122 -0.90 10.06 -10.48
C GLU A 122 -0.14 11.24 -9.88
N TYR A 123 0.93 10.95 -9.12
CA TYR A 123 1.82 11.95 -8.58
C TYR A 123 3.18 11.85 -9.26
N TYR A 124 3.57 12.91 -9.92
CA TYR A 124 4.87 13.05 -10.58
C TYR A 124 5.24 14.53 -10.72
N ALA A 125 6.52 14.81 -10.85
CA ALA A 125 7.05 16.18 -10.93
C ALA A 125 6.56 17.10 -9.78
N GLY A 126 6.27 16.53 -8.60
CA GLY A 126 5.79 17.27 -7.42
C GLY A 126 4.33 17.69 -7.48
N ALA A 127 3.51 17.15 -8.39
CA ALA A 127 2.11 17.51 -8.57
C ALA A 127 1.20 16.28 -8.72
N TRP A 128 -0.06 16.42 -8.31
CA TRP A 128 -1.11 15.43 -8.52
C TRP A 128 -1.87 15.69 -9.81
N HIS A 129 -2.14 14.62 -10.54
CA HIS A 129 -2.93 14.62 -11.78
C HIS A 129 -4.01 13.57 -11.69
N GLN A 130 -5.26 13.97 -11.87
CA GLN A 130 -6.36 13.01 -11.89
C GLN A 130 -6.37 12.27 -13.22
N VAL A 131 -6.49 10.94 -13.15
CA VAL A 131 -6.64 10.09 -14.33
C VAL A 131 -8.11 10.00 -14.68
N VAL A 132 -8.46 10.40 -15.90
CA VAL A 132 -9.80 10.23 -16.45
C VAL A 132 -9.81 8.94 -17.26
N ALA A 133 -10.16 7.82 -16.60
CA ALA A 133 -10.31 6.53 -17.26
C ALA A 133 -11.76 6.30 -17.68
N ALA A 134 -11.97 5.67 -18.85
CA ALA A 134 -13.31 5.34 -19.34
C ALA A 134 -14.03 4.29 -18.48
N SER A 135 -13.27 3.43 -17.80
CA SER A 135 -13.75 2.44 -16.84
C SER A 135 -12.66 2.17 -15.81
N GLY A 136 -13.03 1.63 -14.64
CA GLY A 136 -12.06 1.31 -13.60
C GLY A 136 -12.66 0.53 -12.45
N PRO A 137 -11.85 0.20 -11.44
CA PRO A 137 -12.32 -0.49 -10.26
C PRO A 137 -13.46 0.29 -9.57
N PRO A 138 -14.51 -0.37 -9.09
CA PRO A 138 -15.56 0.26 -8.29
C PRO A 138 -15.00 0.98 -7.07
N ALA A 139 -15.72 1.98 -6.56
CA ALA A 139 -15.36 2.73 -5.35
C ALA A 139 -15.08 1.79 -4.17
N ARG A 140 -13.90 1.93 -3.56
CA ARG A 140 -13.40 1.01 -2.54
C ARG A 140 -12.39 1.65 -1.60
N SER A 141 -12.25 1.09 -0.41
CA SER A 141 -11.21 1.43 0.56
C SER A 141 -10.54 0.16 1.09
N ALA A 142 -9.40 0.30 1.76
CA ALA A 142 -8.64 -0.81 2.34
C ALA A 142 -8.32 -1.96 1.34
N HIS A 143 -8.26 -1.64 0.07
CA HIS A 143 -7.69 -2.48 -0.99
C HIS A 143 -6.16 -2.34 -1.00
N THR A 144 -5.50 -3.15 -1.79
CA THR A 144 -4.04 -3.12 -1.89
C THR A 144 -3.57 -2.94 -3.32
N LEU A 145 -2.42 -2.26 -3.48
CA LEU A 145 -1.74 -2.03 -4.75
C LEU A 145 -0.31 -2.53 -4.71
N ALA A 146 0.17 -3.07 -5.82
CA ALA A 146 1.58 -3.34 -6.06
C ALA A 146 1.93 -3.05 -7.53
N TYR A 147 3.16 -2.63 -7.80
CA TYR A 147 3.65 -2.47 -9.17
C TYR A 147 4.41 -3.71 -9.62
N ASP A 148 3.85 -4.40 -10.59
CA ASP A 148 4.51 -5.51 -11.30
C ASP A 148 5.46 -4.93 -12.36
N ARG A 149 6.74 -4.86 -12.00
CA ARG A 149 7.76 -4.32 -12.90
C ARG A 149 8.08 -5.22 -14.09
N THR A 150 7.78 -6.53 -13.99
CA THR A 150 8.00 -7.49 -15.08
C THR A 150 7.01 -7.24 -16.22
N ARG A 151 5.77 -6.87 -15.88
CA ARG A 151 4.68 -6.62 -16.82
C ARG A 151 4.39 -5.15 -17.02
N SER A 152 5.08 -4.25 -16.28
CA SER A 152 4.88 -2.80 -16.29
C SER A 152 3.41 -2.41 -16.02
N ARG A 153 2.82 -2.99 -14.95
CA ARG A 153 1.43 -2.76 -14.57
C ARG A 153 1.29 -2.56 -13.07
N VAL A 154 0.37 -1.70 -12.68
CA VAL A 154 -0.09 -1.62 -11.28
C VAL A 154 -1.19 -2.65 -11.10
N LEU A 155 -1.02 -3.55 -10.13
CA LEU A 155 -2.00 -4.55 -9.71
C LEU A 155 -2.81 -4.03 -8.53
N LEU A 156 -4.13 -4.20 -8.57
CA LEU A 156 -5.06 -3.94 -7.48
C LEU A 156 -5.78 -5.22 -7.11
N PHE A 157 -5.96 -5.46 -5.81
CA PHE A 157 -6.80 -6.55 -5.31
C PHE A 157 -7.70 -6.11 -4.16
N GLY A 158 -8.95 -6.54 -4.22
CA GLY A 158 -9.90 -6.56 -3.13
C GLY A 158 -10.29 -5.20 -2.55
N GLY A 159 -10.50 -5.17 -1.24
CA GLY A 159 -10.93 -3.99 -0.48
C GLY A 159 -12.39 -4.04 -0.05
N ALA A 160 -12.81 -3.05 0.71
CA ALA A 160 -14.20 -2.85 1.09
C ALA A 160 -14.93 -2.02 0.03
N GLY A 161 -15.88 -2.60 -0.65
CA GLY A 161 -16.81 -1.94 -1.56
C GLY A 161 -18.02 -1.34 -0.83
N THR A 162 -18.95 -0.75 -1.57
CA THR A 162 -20.19 -0.19 -1.00
C THR A 162 -21.15 -1.26 -0.49
N ALA A 163 -21.14 -2.46 -1.09
CA ALA A 163 -22.03 -3.57 -0.75
C ALA A 163 -21.36 -4.69 0.06
N GLY A 164 -20.05 -4.61 0.31
CA GLY A 164 -19.29 -5.63 1.03
C GLY A 164 -17.84 -5.70 0.59
N ASP A 165 -17.14 -6.73 1.06
CA ASP A 165 -15.76 -6.98 0.69
C ASP A 165 -15.66 -7.44 -0.78
N LEU A 166 -14.62 -6.99 -1.47
CA LEU A 166 -14.33 -7.28 -2.86
C LEU A 166 -13.21 -8.31 -2.98
N GLY A 167 -13.25 -9.13 -4.04
CA GLY A 167 -12.23 -10.15 -4.35
C GLY A 167 -11.75 -10.07 -5.80
N ASP A 168 -12.05 -8.97 -6.47
CA ASP A 168 -11.66 -8.73 -7.86
C ASP A 168 -10.19 -8.30 -7.97
N THR A 169 -9.60 -8.65 -9.10
CA THR A 169 -8.24 -8.29 -9.48
C THR A 169 -8.29 -7.35 -10.68
N TRP A 170 -7.56 -6.25 -10.61
CA TRP A 170 -7.45 -5.27 -11.69
C TRP A 170 -6.00 -4.94 -11.99
N THR A 171 -5.72 -4.62 -13.25
CA THR A 171 -4.42 -4.11 -13.67
C THR A 171 -4.57 -2.74 -14.35
N TYR A 172 -3.60 -1.85 -14.12
CA TYR A 172 -3.51 -0.53 -14.72
C TYR A 172 -2.20 -0.40 -15.51
N ASP A 173 -2.29 -0.02 -16.79
CA ASP A 173 -1.13 0.11 -17.68
C ASP A 173 -0.61 1.53 -17.84
N GLY A 174 -1.21 2.47 -17.11
CA GLY A 174 -0.90 3.88 -17.21
C GLY A 174 -1.87 4.68 -18.07
N ALA A 175 -2.79 4.01 -18.74
CA ALA A 175 -3.85 4.63 -19.54
C ALA A 175 -5.23 4.09 -19.13
N ALA A 176 -5.35 2.79 -18.92
CA ALA A 176 -6.63 2.13 -18.69
C ALA A 176 -6.53 1.06 -17.58
N TRP A 177 -7.64 0.85 -16.91
CA TRP A 177 -7.86 -0.27 -16.01
C TRP A 177 -8.48 -1.44 -16.75
N SER A 178 -8.01 -2.64 -16.49
CA SER A 178 -8.56 -3.90 -17.00
C SER A 178 -8.78 -4.87 -15.85
N GLN A 179 -9.98 -5.45 -15.77
CA GLN A 179 -10.25 -6.51 -14.81
C GLN A 179 -9.63 -7.81 -15.27
N VAL A 180 -8.99 -8.51 -14.35
CA VAL A 180 -8.39 -9.83 -14.63
C VAL A 180 -9.41 -10.91 -14.33
N ALA A 181 -9.70 -11.76 -15.32
CA ALA A 181 -10.51 -12.95 -15.14
C ALA A 181 -9.64 -14.13 -14.72
N ALA A 182 -9.18 -14.10 -13.46
CA ALA A 182 -8.38 -15.17 -12.88
C ALA A 182 -9.24 -16.42 -12.65
N ALA A 183 -8.71 -17.61 -12.91
CA ALA A 183 -9.41 -18.89 -12.64
C ALA A 183 -9.47 -19.19 -11.15
N HIS A 184 -8.42 -18.80 -10.41
CA HIS A 184 -8.32 -18.91 -8.96
C HIS A 184 -8.09 -17.53 -8.38
N ALA A 185 -8.63 -17.25 -7.20
CA ALA A 185 -8.41 -15.98 -6.54
C ALA A 185 -8.57 -16.10 -5.02
N PRO A 186 -7.86 -15.26 -4.23
CA PRO A 186 -8.15 -15.14 -2.81
C PRO A 186 -9.62 -14.76 -2.59
N ALA A 187 -10.25 -15.28 -1.53
CA ALA A 187 -11.61 -14.88 -1.16
C ALA A 187 -11.69 -13.35 -0.96
N ALA A 188 -12.88 -12.78 -1.23
CA ALA A 188 -13.15 -11.35 -1.04
C ALA A 188 -12.74 -10.87 0.36
N ARG A 189 -11.96 -9.79 0.42
CA ARG A 189 -11.36 -9.30 1.67
C ARG A 189 -10.90 -7.86 1.59
N GLN A 190 -10.81 -7.22 2.74
CA GLN A 190 -10.21 -5.91 2.93
C GLN A 190 -8.96 -5.99 3.83
N GLY A 191 -8.11 -4.98 3.81
CA GLY A 191 -6.95 -4.88 4.67
C GLY A 191 -5.88 -5.96 4.44
N ALA A 192 -5.90 -6.63 3.28
CA ALA A 192 -4.78 -7.44 2.81
C ALA A 192 -3.63 -6.54 2.38
N SER A 193 -2.43 -7.09 2.34
CA SER A 193 -1.24 -6.37 1.88
C SER A 193 -0.59 -7.08 0.72
N MET A 194 -0.02 -6.32 -0.22
CA MET A 194 0.70 -6.85 -1.38
C MET A 194 2.08 -6.23 -1.53
N ALA A 195 3.00 -7.03 -2.06
CA ALA A 195 4.30 -6.56 -2.54
C ALA A 195 4.73 -7.37 -3.76
N PHE A 196 5.32 -6.69 -4.74
CA PHE A 196 5.89 -7.37 -5.91
C PHE A 196 7.27 -7.92 -5.58
N GLU A 197 7.41 -9.23 -5.62
CA GLU A 197 8.67 -9.96 -5.43
C GLU A 197 9.45 -10.01 -6.75
N GLY A 198 10.42 -9.15 -6.89
CA GLY A 198 11.14 -9.00 -8.14
C GLY A 198 12.01 -10.17 -8.53
N GLY A 199 12.44 -11.01 -7.58
CA GLY A 199 13.29 -12.18 -7.85
C GLY A 199 12.55 -13.28 -8.60
N ARG A 200 11.27 -13.52 -8.26
CA ARG A 200 10.42 -14.53 -8.92
C ARG A 200 9.42 -13.94 -9.91
N GLY A 201 9.34 -12.61 -10.02
CA GLY A 201 8.40 -11.92 -10.91
C GLY A 201 6.92 -12.15 -10.55
N LYS A 202 6.63 -12.30 -9.26
CA LYS A 202 5.29 -12.54 -8.72
C LYS A 202 4.88 -11.47 -7.72
N THR A 203 3.59 -11.20 -7.62
CA THR A 203 3.06 -10.35 -6.55
C THR A 203 2.55 -11.23 -5.42
N ILE A 204 3.07 -11.01 -4.23
CA ILE A 204 2.69 -11.73 -3.01
C ILE A 204 1.61 -10.94 -2.29
N LEU A 205 0.52 -11.60 -1.90
CA LEU A 205 -0.54 -11.08 -1.07
C LEU A 205 -0.58 -11.88 0.24
N PHE A 206 -0.79 -11.18 1.35
CA PHE A 206 -0.92 -11.79 2.66
C PHE A 206 -2.14 -11.25 3.42
N GLY A 207 -2.88 -12.16 4.04
CA GLY A 207 -3.83 -11.88 5.08
C GLY A 207 -5.03 -11.02 4.67
N GLY A 208 -5.40 -10.06 5.51
CA GLY A 208 -6.63 -9.29 5.39
C GLY A 208 -7.77 -9.87 6.23
N GLN A 209 -8.97 -9.40 6.01
CA GLN A 209 -10.16 -9.90 6.68
C GLN A 209 -11.38 -9.91 5.77
N SER A 210 -12.28 -10.83 6.02
CA SER A 210 -13.61 -10.94 5.40
C SER A 210 -14.67 -10.86 6.51
N GLY A 211 -15.42 -9.77 6.56
CA GLY A 211 -16.20 -9.44 7.74
C GLY A 211 -15.32 -9.34 8.98
N SER A 212 -15.59 -10.17 10.01
CA SER A 212 -14.78 -10.24 11.23
C SER A 212 -13.63 -11.27 11.17
N THR A 213 -13.63 -12.16 10.17
CA THR A 213 -12.66 -13.26 10.06
C THR A 213 -11.35 -12.77 9.45
N LYS A 214 -10.28 -12.81 10.22
CA LYS A 214 -8.92 -12.50 9.76
C LYS A 214 -8.30 -13.72 9.07
N ARG A 215 -7.37 -13.43 8.16
CA ARG A 215 -6.72 -14.40 7.29
C ARG A 215 -5.22 -14.44 7.56
N ASP A 216 -4.61 -15.61 7.35
CA ASP A 216 -3.18 -15.87 7.42
C ASP A 216 -2.65 -16.50 6.11
N ASP A 217 -3.54 -16.67 5.13
CA ASP A 217 -3.19 -17.23 3.84
C ASP A 217 -2.25 -16.32 3.04
N ILE A 218 -1.40 -16.95 2.25
CA ILE A 218 -0.45 -16.30 1.35
C ILE A 218 -0.79 -16.70 -0.06
N TRP A 219 -0.85 -15.72 -0.96
CA TRP A 219 -1.13 -15.94 -2.37
C TRP A 219 -0.06 -15.30 -3.24
N ALA A 220 0.23 -15.92 -4.36
CA ALA A 220 1.13 -15.39 -5.38
C ALA A 220 0.37 -15.20 -6.70
N PHE A 221 0.43 -13.99 -7.27
CA PHE A 221 -0.10 -13.67 -8.58
C PHE A 221 1.02 -13.68 -9.62
N ASP A 222 0.82 -14.42 -10.72
CA ASP A 222 1.82 -14.56 -11.78
C ASP A 222 1.61 -13.62 -12.98
N GLY A 223 0.58 -12.77 -12.91
CA GLY A 223 0.17 -11.86 -13.97
C GLY A 223 -1.11 -12.29 -14.67
N SER A 224 -1.57 -13.51 -14.47
CA SER A 224 -2.80 -14.07 -15.03
C SER A 224 -3.68 -14.75 -13.99
N ASP A 225 -3.09 -15.45 -13.03
CA ASP A 225 -3.82 -16.24 -12.05
C ASP A 225 -3.16 -16.18 -10.66
N TRP A 226 -3.93 -16.55 -9.63
CA TRP A 226 -3.48 -16.63 -8.25
C TRP A 226 -3.24 -18.08 -7.85
N VAL A 227 -2.16 -18.29 -7.11
CA VAL A 227 -1.82 -19.58 -6.50
C VAL A 227 -1.63 -19.38 -5.01
N GLU A 228 -2.34 -20.17 -4.20
CA GLU A 228 -2.15 -20.19 -2.76
C GLU A 228 -0.82 -20.84 -2.40
N LEU A 229 -0.07 -20.20 -1.50
CA LEU A 229 1.20 -20.70 -1.01
C LEU A 229 1.01 -21.25 0.41
N TYR A 230 1.65 -22.39 0.68
CA TYR A 230 1.56 -23.06 1.99
C TYR A 230 2.94 -23.07 2.66
N PRO A 231 3.39 -21.99 3.30
CA PRO A 231 4.59 -22.02 4.12
C PRO A 231 4.32 -22.87 5.37
N GLY A 232 5.34 -23.53 5.89
CA GLY A 232 5.19 -24.43 7.05
C GLY A 232 4.61 -23.72 8.29
N GLU A 233 5.04 -22.48 8.56
CA GLU A 233 4.55 -21.67 9.68
C GLU A 233 4.28 -20.23 9.18
N PRO A 234 3.04 -19.90 8.80
CA PRO A 234 2.70 -18.54 8.41
C PRO A 234 2.59 -17.61 9.63
N PRO A 235 2.73 -16.29 9.45
CA PRO A 235 2.35 -15.32 10.47
C PRO A 235 0.89 -15.51 10.88
N VAL A 236 0.56 -15.25 12.14
CA VAL A 236 -0.84 -15.34 12.63
C VAL A 236 -1.78 -14.46 11.80
N ALA A 237 -3.03 -14.89 11.68
CA ALA A 237 -4.08 -14.21 10.93
C ALA A 237 -4.23 -12.73 11.35
N ARG A 238 -4.14 -11.84 10.36
CA ARG A 238 -4.16 -10.39 10.61
C ARG A 238 -4.67 -9.58 9.43
N SER A 239 -5.14 -8.38 9.70
CA SER A 239 -5.50 -7.37 8.70
C SER A 239 -4.72 -6.07 8.93
N GLY A 240 -4.53 -5.28 7.88
CA GLY A 240 -3.85 -3.99 7.96
C GLY A 240 -2.35 -4.09 8.27
N ALA A 241 -1.72 -5.25 8.06
CA ALA A 241 -0.28 -5.37 8.07
C ALA A 241 0.33 -4.56 6.92
N ALA A 242 1.60 -4.28 6.98
CA ALA A 242 2.31 -3.64 5.90
C ALA A 242 3.29 -4.61 5.25
N LEU A 243 3.27 -4.72 3.92
CA LEU A 243 4.25 -5.48 3.14
C LEU A 243 5.16 -4.55 2.35
N ALA A 244 6.43 -4.93 2.24
CA ALA A 244 7.39 -4.32 1.32
C ALA A 244 8.38 -5.38 0.82
N TYR A 245 8.80 -5.27 -0.44
CA TYR A 245 9.87 -6.12 -0.97
C TYR A 245 11.21 -5.43 -0.80
N ASP A 246 12.08 -6.03 -0.01
CA ASP A 246 13.48 -5.63 0.11
C ASP A 246 14.30 -6.28 -1.01
N GLY A 247 14.48 -5.53 -2.09
CA GLY A 247 15.21 -6.00 -3.27
C GLY A 247 16.71 -6.24 -3.05
N ARG A 248 17.30 -5.69 -1.98
CA ARG A 248 18.70 -5.97 -1.62
C ARG A 248 18.86 -7.32 -0.96
N ARG A 249 17.85 -7.73 -0.17
CA ARG A 249 17.85 -9.00 0.55
C ARG A 249 17.08 -10.10 -0.19
N GLY A 250 16.37 -9.76 -1.26
CA GLY A 250 15.53 -10.69 -2.00
C GLY A 250 14.40 -11.25 -1.14
N ALA A 251 13.82 -10.44 -0.25
CA ALA A 251 12.83 -10.90 0.71
C ALA A 251 11.61 -9.96 0.76
N VAL A 252 10.44 -10.55 0.92
CA VAL A 252 9.21 -9.81 1.27
C VAL A 252 9.18 -9.65 2.78
N MET A 253 9.08 -8.42 3.24
CA MET A 253 8.98 -8.09 4.66
C MET A 253 7.55 -7.72 5.01
N LEU A 254 7.05 -8.29 6.12
CA LEU A 254 5.77 -7.96 6.72
C LEU A 254 6.01 -7.37 8.11
N PHE A 255 5.23 -6.35 8.45
CA PHE A 255 5.22 -5.76 9.79
C PHE A 255 3.81 -5.51 10.28
N GLY A 256 3.57 -5.87 11.54
CA GLY A 256 2.43 -5.44 12.33
C GLY A 256 1.08 -5.92 11.83
N GLY A 257 0.11 -5.02 11.85
CA GLY A 257 -1.31 -5.31 11.59
C GLY A 257 -2.10 -5.59 12.86
N ALA A 258 -3.37 -5.91 12.70
CA ALA A 258 -4.26 -6.27 13.79
C ALA A 258 -4.61 -7.75 13.76
N GLY A 259 -4.16 -8.50 14.75
CA GLY A 259 -4.55 -9.89 15.01
C GLY A 259 -5.89 -9.98 15.74
N THR A 260 -6.35 -11.21 16.01
CA THR A 260 -7.62 -11.44 16.74
C THR A 260 -7.57 -10.90 18.17
N ALA A 261 -6.40 -10.93 18.82
CA ALA A 261 -6.19 -10.43 20.18
C ALA A 261 -5.81 -8.94 20.26
N GLY A 262 -5.60 -8.25 19.13
CA GLY A 262 -5.22 -6.85 19.10
C GLY A 262 -4.09 -6.52 18.12
N PRO A 263 -3.49 -5.34 18.25
CA PRO A 263 -2.36 -4.91 17.42
C PRO A 263 -1.13 -5.81 17.58
N LEU A 264 -0.43 -6.05 16.47
CA LEU A 264 0.80 -6.83 16.40
C LEU A 264 1.97 -5.89 16.10
N ALA A 265 3.17 -6.26 16.57
CA ALA A 265 4.41 -5.50 16.36
C ALA A 265 5.57 -6.39 15.89
N ASP A 266 5.25 -7.59 15.40
CA ASP A 266 6.22 -8.55 14.89
C ASP A 266 6.65 -8.20 13.46
N THR A 267 7.87 -8.61 13.13
CA THR A 267 8.45 -8.51 11.79
C THR A 267 8.71 -9.90 11.24
N TRP A 268 8.26 -10.17 10.02
CA TRP A 268 8.47 -11.42 9.31
C TRP A 268 9.19 -11.16 8.00
N MET A 269 9.98 -12.12 7.57
CA MET A 269 10.68 -12.08 6.28
C MET A 269 10.46 -13.40 5.55
N PHE A 270 9.94 -13.31 4.32
CA PHE A 270 9.71 -14.44 3.42
C PHE A 270 10.74 -14.41 2.30
N ARG A 271 11.31 -15.58 1.98
CA ARG A 271 12.25 -15.76 0.87
C ARG A 271 11.77 -16.84 -0.09
#